data_ce88e4f7bd258638235aedd78cd1993a
#
_entry.id   ce88e4f7bd258638235aedd78cd1993a
#
_cell.length_a   1.000
_cell.length_b   1.000
_cell.length_c   1.000
_cell.angle_alpha   90.00
_cell.angle_beta   90.00
_cell.angle_gamma   90.00
#
_symmetry.space_group_name_H-M   'P 1'
#
loop_
_entity.id
_entity.type
_entity.pdbx_description
1 polymer ?
#
loop_
_entity_poly.entity_id
_entity_poly.type
_entity_poly.pdbx_seq_one_letter_code
_entity_poly.pdbx_strand_id
1 'polypeptide(L)'
;RGHWDRGFFMRNFTDITDQNFEAAALEMFRYQYANNQVYGKFCDLINRTPKAVKALKNIPFLPVELYKKHRVVTGAFTPETVFTSSATTGETPSNHWVKELAHYEQVYVKGFEREFGDLEDWTVLALLPSYLERSGSSLVAMAEGMIKRSGKKESGFYLYNHGALEKV
;
A
#
# COMPACT_ATOMS: atom_id res chain seq x y z
N ARG A 1 -13.76 18.10 -18.42
CA ARG A 1 -12.64 18.35 -17.45
C ARG A 1 -13.24 18.13 -16.08
N GLY A 2 -12.89 16.96 -15.53
CA GLY A 2 -13.65 16.31 -14.46
C GLY A 2 -13.50 16.96 -13.09
N HIS A 3 -14.65 17.23 -12.53
CA HIS A 3 -14.88 17.75 -11.19
C HIS A 3 -14.69 16.69 -10.07
N TRP A 4 -14.03 15.56 -10.39
CA TRP A 4 -13.92 14.37 -9.52
C TRP A 4 -12.62 14.27 -8.73
N ASP A 5 -11.59 15.07 -9.07
CA ASP A 5 -10.27 14.98 -8.46
C ASP A 5 -10.15 15.51 -7.02
N ARG A 6 -11.13 16.28 -6.55
CA ARG A 6 -11.08 16.91 -5.21
C ARG A 6 -11.95 16.25 -4.14
N GLY A 7 -12.93 15.44 -4.52
CA GLY A 7 -13.94 14.96 -3.57
C GLY A 7 -13.61 13.64 -2.90
N PHE A 8 -12.95 12.72 -3.58
CA PHE A 8 -12.70 11.37 -3.05
C PHE A 8 -11.39 11.27 -2.25
N PHE A 9 -10.33 11.96 -2.68
CA PHE A 9 -9.06 12.04 -1.95
C PHE A 9 -9.11 12.82 -0.63
N MET A 10 -10.24 13.47 -0.33
CA MET A 10 -10.43 14.27 0.89
C MET A 10 -11.13 13.51 2.03
N ARG A 11 -11.61 12.29 1.83
CA ARG A 11 -11.94 11.43 2.97
C ARG A 11 -10.64 10.85 3.49
N ASN A 12 -10.18 11.34 4.62
CA ASN A 12 -9.13 10.68 5.37
C ASN A 12 -9.53 9.21 5.54
N PHE A 13 -8.67 8.28 5.16
CA PHE A 13 -8.92 6.85 5.44
C PHE A 13 -9.15 6.60 6.95
N THR A 14 -8.75 7.54 7.81
CA THR A 14 -9.06 7.56 9.25
C THR A 14 -10.54 7.75 9.56
N ASP A 15 -11.34 8.27 8.61
CA ASP A 15 -12.78 8.49 8.79
C ASP A 15 -13.59 7.23 8.42
N ILE A 16 -12.92 6.15 7.97
CA ILE A 16 -13.56 4.89 7.65
C ILE A 16 -13.77 4.09 8.94
N THR A 17 -15.04 3.78 9.20
CA THR A 17 -15.49 2.99 10.34
C THR A 17 -16.29 1.78 9.85
N ASP A 18 -16.57 0.82 10.73
CA ASP A 18 -17.38 -0.36 10.38
C ASP A 18 -18.76 0.04 9.84
N GLN A 19 -19.34 1.15 10.33
CA GLN A 19 -20.65 1.63 9.91
C GLN A 19 -20.66 2.20 8.49
N ASN A 20 -19.54 2.77 8.02
CA ASN A 20 -19.46 3.38 6.69
C ASN A 20 -18.60 2.59 5.69
N PHE A 21 -17.99 1.48 6.11
CA PHE A 21 -17.02 0.72 5.31
C PHE A 21 -17.62 0.25 3.97
N GLU A 22 -18.82 -0.36 3.96
CA GLU A 22 -19.42 -0.83 2.72
C GLU A 22 -19.70 0.31 1.73
N ALA A 23 -20.19 1.44 2.23
CA ALA A 23 -20.45 2.60 1.38
C ALA A 23 -19.12 3.17 0.81
N ALA A 24 -18.08 3.28 1.63
CA ALA A 24 -16.76 3.73 1.22
C ALA A 24 -16.11 2.77 0.22
N ALA A 25 -16.23 1.46 0.43
CA ALA A 25 -15.69 0.44 -0.48
C ALA A 25 -16.40 0.45 -1.84
N LEU A 26 -17.73 0.61 -1.88
CA LEU A 26 -18.48 0.73 -3.12
C LEU A 26 -18.16 2.04 -3.87
N GLU A 27 -17.92 3.12 -3.15
CA GLU A 27 -17.48 4.39 -3.73
C GLU A 27 -16.06 4.25 -4.32
N MET A 28 -15.12 3.63 -3.59
CA MET A 28 -13.78 3.32 -4.07
C MET A 28 -13.80 2.43 -5.31
N PHE A 29 -14.64 1.39 -5.32
CA PHE A 29 -14.83 0.53 -6.48
C PHE A 29 -15.22 1.33 -7.73
N ARG A 30 -16.22 2.23 -7.61
CA ARG A 30 -16.66 3.07 -8.74
C ARG A 30 -15.55 4.01 -9.22
N TYR A 31 -14.82 4.59 -8.28
CA TYR A 31 -13.69 5.46 -8.58
C TYR A 31 -12.57 4.70 -9.31
N GLN A 32 -12.17 3.53 -8.80
CA GLN A 32 -11.16 2.67 -9.41
C GLN A 32 -11.61 2.19 -10.81
N TYR A 33 -12.86 1.77 -10.94
CA TYR A 33 -13.41 1.37 -12.23
C TYR A 33 -13.29 2.47 -13.28
N ALA A 34 -13.59 3.70 -12.91
CA ALA A 34 -13.57 4.84 -13.85
C ALA A 34 -12.17 5.37 -14.16
N ASN A 35 -11.23 5.25 -13.20
CA ASN A 35 -9.94 5.94 -13.29
C ASN A 35 -8.72 5.01 -13.39
N ASN A 36 -8.89 3.69 -13.21
CA ASN A 36 -7.87 2.69 -13.41
C ASN A 36 -8.19 1.85 -14.64
N GLN A 37 -7.50 2.11 -15.75
CA GLN A 37 -7.78 1.46 -17.03
C GLN A 37 -7.68 -0.07 -16.98
N VAL A 38 -6.72 -0.62 -16.24
CA VAL A 38 -6.52 -2.07 -16.12
C VAL A 38 -7.68 -2.68 -15.35
N TYR A 39 -8.05 -2.06 -14.22
CA TYR A 39 -9.16 -2.53 -13.39
C TYR A 39 -10.51 -2.40 -14.10
N GLY A 40 -10.77 -1.26 -14.76
CA GLY A 40 -12.00 -1.03 -15.50
C GLY A 40 -12.21 -2.09 -16.60
N LYS A 41 -11.17 -2.34 -17.42
CA LYS A 41 -11.22 -3.39 -18.46
C LYS A 41 -11.43 -4.78 -17.87
N PHE A 42 -10.76 -5.10 -16.76
CA PHE A 42 -10.96 -6.37 -16.07
C PHE A 42 -12.40 -6.53 -15.60
N CYS A 43 -12.97 -5.50 -14.97
CA CYS A 43 -14.37 -5.50 -14.51
C CYS A 43 -15.38 -5.69 -15.66
N ASP A 44 -15.12 -5.05 -16.81
CA ASP A 44 -15.96 -5.22 -18.02
C ASP A 44 -15.94 -6.66 -18.53
N LEU A 45 -14.73 -7.25 -18.62
CA LEU A 45 -14.55 -8.64 -19.10
C LEU A 45 -15.28 -9.67 -18.25
N ILE A 46 -15.39 -9.45 -16.94
CA ILE A 46 -16.08 -10.35 -16.02
C ILE A 46 -17.54 -9.93 -15.72
N ASN A 47 -18.06 -8.91 -16.43
CA ASN A 47 -19.39 -8.35 -16.24
C ASN A 47 -19.66 -7.82 -14.81
N ARG A 48 -18.63 -7.29 -14.14
CA ARG A 48 -18.72 -6.70 -12.80
C ARG A 48 -18.61 -5.17 -12.86
N THR A 49 -19.52 -4.56 -13.60
CA THR A 49 -19.58 -3.09 -13.75
C THR A 49 -20.27 -2.42 -12.56
N PRO A 50 -20.16 -1.09 -12.38
CA PRO A 50 -20.88 -0.35 -11.33
C PRO A 50 -22.41 -0.50 -11.37
N LYS A 51 -22.97 -0.87 -12.54
CA LYS A 51 -24.39 -1.19 -12.68
C LYS A 51 -24.74 -2.54 -12.02
N ALA A 52 -23.83 -3.50 -12.11
CA ALA A 52 -24.02 -4.87 -11.58
C ALA A 52 -23.62 -5.00 -10.11
N VAL A 53 -22.58 -4.28 -9.67
CA VAL A 53 -22.02 -4.37 -8.30
C VAL A 53 -22.76 -3.39 -7.38
N LYS A 54 -23.56 -3.91 -6.44
CA LYS A 54 -24.38 -3.14 -5.50
C LYS A 54 -24.08 -3.47 -4.02
N ALA A 55 -23.26 -4.47 -3.75
CA ALA A 55 -22.91 -4.90 -2.41
C ALA A 55 -21.41 -5.20 -2.33
N LEU A 56 -20.84 -5.03 -1.15
CA LEU A 56 -19.42 -5.24 -0.85
C LEU A 56 -18.88 -6.59 -1.39
N LYS A 57 -19.61 -7.68 -1.11
CA LYS A 57 -19.23 -9.04 -1.54
C LYS A 57 -19.16 -9.26 -3.04
N ASN A 58 -19.66 -8.32 -3.85
CA ASN A 58 -19.68 -8.40 -5.30
C ASN A 58 -18.56 -7.57 -5.96
N ILE A 59 -17.79 -6.80 -5.17
CA ILE A 59 -16.64 -6.04 -5.67
C ILE A 59 -15.58 -7.04 -6.13
N PRO A 60 -15.15 -7.02 -7.41
CA PRO A 60 -14.11 -7.93 -7.87
C PRO A 60 -12.73 -7.46 -7.45
N PHE A 61 -11.85 -8.40 -7.10
CA PHE A 61 -10.44 -8.14 -6.85
C PHE A 61 -9.63 -8.37 -8.12
N LEU A 62 -8.72 -7.44 -8.40
CA LEU A 62 -7.80 -7.56 -9.54
C LEU A 62 -6.80 -8.69 -9.27
N PRO A 63 -6.65 -9.67 -10.18
CA PRO A 63 -5.62 -10.70 -10.04
C PRO A 63 -4.22 -10.10 -9.93
N VAL A 64 -3.43 -10.60 -8.97
CA VAL A 64 -2.08 -10.07 -8.67
C VAL A 64 -1.12 -10.17 -9.86
N GLU A 65 -1.31 -11.14 -10.74
CA GLU A 65 -0.52 -11.35 -11.96
C GLU A 65 -0.58 -10.13 -12.90
N LEU A 66 -1.66 -9.35 -12.85
CA LEU A 66 -1.79 -8.16 -13.68
C LEU A 66 -0.80 -7.05 -13.28
N TYR A 67 -0.36 -7.02 -12.02
CA TYR A 67 0.69 -6.10 -11.56
C TYR A 67 2.08 -6.43 -12.14
N LYS A 68 2.31 -7.68 -12.57
CA LYS A 68 3.55 -8.08 -13.26
C LYS A 68 3.57 -7.64 -14.72
N LYS A 69 2.39 -7.56 -15.36
CA LYS A 69 2.24 -7.36 -16.81
C LYS A 69 1.78 -5.96 -17.20
N HIS A 70 1.19 -5.22 -16.28
CA HIS A 70 0.57 -3.94 -16.54
C HIS A 70 0.97 -2.88 -15.53
N ARG A 71 0.99 -1.63 -15.97
CA ARG A 71 1.06 -0.48 -15.07
C ARG A 71 -0.31 -0.26 -14.43
N VAL A 72 -0.50 -0.80 -13.22
CA VAL A 72 -1.76 -0.68 -12.47
C VAL A 72 -1.70 0.60 -11.64
N VAL A 73 -2.33 1.66 -12.13
CA VAL A 73 -2.39 2.97 -11.48
C VAL A 73 -3.76 3.59 -11.66
N THR A 74 -4.18 4.42 -10.71
CA THR A 74 -5.45 5.15 -10.74
C THR A 74 -5.20 6.62 -11.05
N GLY A 75 -5.74 7.09 -12.17
CA GLY A 75 -5.46 8.43 -12.70
C GLY A 75 -4.06 8.54 -13.33
N ALA A 76 -3.69 9.76 -13.68
CA ALA A 76 -2.38 10.09 -14.28
C ALA A 76 -1.53 10.83 -13.25
N PHE A 77 -0.34 10.30 -12.96
CA PHE A 77 0.63 10.95 -12.08
C PHE A 77 2.07 10.52 -12.39
N THR A 78 3.03 11.33 -11.97
CA THR A 78 4.43 10.95 -11.88
C THR A 78 4.65 10.33 -10.51
N PRO A 79 5.12 9.08 -10.41
CA PRO A 79 5.36 8.44 -9.12
C PRO A 79 6.56 9.09 -8.42
N GLU A 80 6.45 9.28 -7.12
CA GLU A 80 7.57 9.69 -6.27
C GLU A 80 8.54 8.53 -6.09
N THR A 81 8.02 7.30 -6.03
CA THR A 81 8.82 6.08 -6.03
C THR A 81 8.10 4.90 -6.67
N VAL A 82 8.87 3.87 -7.03
CA VAL A 82 8.35 2.60 -7.50
C VAL A 82 8.93 1.48 -6.66
N PHE A 83 8.07 0.77 -5.94
CA PHE A 83 8.49 -0.45 -5.25
C PHE A 83 8.38 -1.65 -6.18
N THR A 84 9.37 -2.53 -6.10
CA THR A 84 9.41 -3.77 -6.88
C THR A 84 9.36 -4.98 -5.96
N SER A 85 8.57 -5.99 -6.34
CA SER A 85 8.58 -7.26 -5.61
C SER A 85 9.90 -8.00 -5.85
N SER A 86 10.30 -8.84 -4.87
CA SER A 86 11.35 -9.82 -5.10
C SER A 86 10.82 -10.84 -6.11
N ALA A 87 11.37 -10.83 -7.33
CA ALA A 87 11.10 -11.91 -8.27
C ALA A 87 11.85 -13.17 -7.83
N THR A 88 11.20 -14.32 -7.85
CA THR A 88 11.88 -15.61 -7.85
C THR A 88 12.65 -15.75 -9.18
N THR A 89 13.73 -16.53 -9.19
CA THR A 89 14.62 -16.66 -10.34
C THR A 89 13.82 -16.95 -11.62
N GLY A 90 13.88 -16.04 -12.60
CA GLY A 90 13.19 -16.16 -13.89
C GLY A 90 11.79 -15.52 -13.98
N GLU A 91 11.24 -14.94 -12.91
CA GLU A 91 9.96 -14.24 -12.97
C GLU A 91 10.12 -12.72 -13.14
N THR A 92 9.15 -12.08 -13.81
CA THR A 92 9.08 -10.62 -13.91
C THR A 92 8.59 -10.05 -12.56
N PRO A 93 9.32 -9.10 -11.95
CA PRO A 93 8.86 -8.45 -10.72
C PRO A 93 7.60 -7.63 -10.97
N SER A 94 6.72 -7.54 -9.98
CA SER A 94 5.61 -6.59 -10.01
C SER A 94 6.08 -5.20 -9.55
N ASN A 95 5.47 -4.15 -10.12
CA ASN A 95 5.77 -2.76 -9.77
C ASN A 95 4.58 -2.14 -9.03
N HIS A 96 4.88 -1.51 -7.89
CA HIS A 96 3.94 -0.68 -7.15
C HIS A 96 4.34 0.79 -7.31
N TRP A 97 3.58 1.52 -8.10
CA TRP A 97 3.79 2.93 -8.41
C TRP A 97 3.18 3.79 -7.30
N VAL A 98 4.01 4.40 -6.49
CA VAL A 98 3.59 5.23 -5.35
C VAL A 98 3.58 6.70 -5.76
N LYS A 99 2.41 7.33 -5.70
CA LYS A 99 2.24 8.73 -6.04
C LYS A 99 2.90 9.65 -5.01
N GLU A 100 2.67 9.35 -3.72
CA GLU A 100 3.11 10.16 -2.58
C GLU A 100 3.60 9.23 -1.46
N LEU A 101 4.89 9.30 -1.11
CA LEU A 101 5.48 8.49 -0.03
C LEU A 101 4.87 8.82 1.33
N ALA A 102 4.60 10.09 1.59
CA ALA A 102 3.98 10.51 2.85
C ALA A 102 2.61 9.85 3.07
N HIS A 103 1.80 9.67 1.99
CA HIS A 103 0.53 8.95 2.10
C HIS A 103 0.76 7.46 2.37
N TYR A 104 1.72 6.84 1.69
CA TYR A 104 2.10 5.44 1.94
C TYR A 104 2.51 5.24 3.40
N GLU A 105 3.33 6.16 3.94
CA GLU A 105 3.75 6.13 5.34
C GLU A 105 2.58 6.26 6.32
N GLN A 106 1.69 7.21 6.11
CA GLN A 106 0.49 7.38 6.94
C GLN A 106 -0.35 6.11 6.99
N VAL A 107 -0.50 5.40 5.86
CA VAL A 107 -1.32 4.17 5.80
C VAL A 107 -0.74 3.06 6.66
N TYR A 108 0.57 2.76 6.53
CA TYR A 108 1.14 1.66 7.32
C TYR A 108 1.31 2.02 8.80
N VAL A 109 1.62 3.27 9.13
CA VAL A 109 1.68 3.73 10.53
C VAL A 109 0.32 3.60 11.19
N LYS A 110 -0.74 4.13 10.56
CA LYS A 110 -2.10 4.02 11.09
C LYS A 110 -2.61 2.59 11.17
N GLY A 111 -2.24 1.76 10.20
CA GLY A 111 -2.54 0.33 10.23
C GLY A 111 -1.89 -0.37 11.44
N PHE A 112 -0.63 -0.06 11.71
CA PHE A 112 0.08 -0.57 12.88
C PHE A 112 -0.54 -0.07 14.20
N GLU A 113 -0.73 1.25 14.33
CA GLU A 113 -1.26 1.88 15.54
C GLU A 113 -2.67 1.38 15.91
N ARG A 114 -3.48 1.05 14.92
CA ARG A 114 -4.82 0.49 15.14
C ARG A 114 -4.79 -0.88 15.84
N GLU A 115 -3.82 -1.73 15.51
CA GLU A 115 -3.75 -3.10 16.01
C GLU A 115 -2.85 -3.23 17.25
N PHE A 116 -1.80 -2.39 17.34
CA PHE A 116 -0.73 -2.56 18.31
C PHE A 116 -0.53 -1.34 19.23
N GLY A 117 -1.29 -0.26 19.04
CA GLY A 117 -1.09 1.00 19.78
C GLY A 117 0.03 1.86 19.19
N ASP A 118 0.42 2.90 19.94
CA ASP A 118 1.36 3.90 19.44
C ASP A 118 2.72 3.28 19.09
N LEU A 119 3.20 3.55 17.89
CA LEU A 119 4.47 3.03 17.39
C LEU A 119 5.68 3.49 18.23
N GLU A 120 5.58 4.64 18.89
CA GLU A 120 6.62 5.16 19.78
C GLU A 120 6.83 4.29 21.04
N ASP A 121 5.86 3.44 21.40
CA ASP A 121 5.98 2.49 22.51
C ASP A 121 6.77 1.23 22.14
N TRP A 122 7.02 1.01 20.84
CA TRP A 122 7.63 -0.22 20.33
C TRP A 122 9.11 -0.07 19.98
N THR A 123 9.90 -1.10 20.25
CA THR A 123 11.23 -1.28 19.68
C THR A 123 11.13 -2.10 18.40
N VAL A 124 11.60 -1.57 17.29
CA VAL A 124 11.52 -2.21 15.97
C VAL A 124 12.85 -2.85 15.62
N LEU A 125 12.91 -4.17 15.67
CA LEU A 125 14.10 -4.97 15.35
C LEU A 125 13.94 -5.62 13.97
N ALA A 126 14.53 -5.04 12.94
CA ALA A 126 14.38 -5.51 11.57
C ALA A 126 15.50 -6.49 11.18
N LEU A 127 15.16 -7.77 11.02
CA LEU A 127 16.06 -8.80 10.44
C LEU A 127 16.02 -8.74 8.90
N LEU A 128 16.23 -7.56 8.37
CA LEU A 128 16.19 -7.21 6.95
C LEU A 128 17.47 -6.45 6.58
N PRO A 129 17.91 -6.48 5.30
CA PRO A 129 18.92 -5.56 4.82
C PRO A 129 18.44 -4.12 4.95
N SER A 130 19.36 -3.17 5.13
CA SER A 130 18.99 -1.74 5.15
C SER A 130 18.48 -1.26 3.78
N TYR A 131 17.82 -0.09 3.75
CA TYR A 131 17.34 0.48 2.49
C TYR A 131 18.47 0.81 1.51
N LEU A 132 19.65 1.15 2.01
CA LEU A 132 20.84 1.40 1.19
C LEU A 132 21.32 0.13 0.45
N GLU A 133 21.13 -1.04 1.06
CA GLU A 133 21.51 -2.33 0.49
C GLU A 133 20.45 -2.88 -0.47
N ARG A 134 19.18 -2.56 -0.22
CA ARG A 134 18.04 -3.04 -1.01
C ARG A 134 17.02 -1.93 -1.27
N SER A 135 17.39 -0.98 -2.11
CA SER A 135 16.47 0.05 -2.60
C SER A 135 15.31 -0.56 -3.39
N GLY A 136 14.15 0.11 -3.36
CA GLY A 136 12.97 -0.33 -4.10
C GLY A 136 12.14 -1.42 -3.43
N SER A 137 12.51 -1.89 -2.22
CA SER A 137 11.66 -2.79 -1.43
C SER A 137 10.69 -2.00 -0.54
N SER A 138 9.39 -2.21 -0.73
CA SER A 138 8.35 -1.59 0.11
C SER A 138 8.46 -2.00 1.59
N LEU A 139 8.81 -3.27 1.85
CA LEU A 139 8.98 -3.78 3.21
C LEU A 139 10.15 -3.09 3.92
N VAL A 140 11.27 -2.92 3.23
CA VAL A 140 12.45 -2.26 3.80
C VAL A 140 12.18 -0.77 4.05
N ALA A 141 11.52 -0.07 3.11
CA ALA A 141 11.11 1.31 3.29
C ALA A 141 10.16 1.48 4.49
N MET A 142 9.19 0.56 4.65
CA MET A 142 8.28 0.54 5.80
C MET A 142 9.05 0.33 7.11
N ALA A 143 9.93 -0.67 7.17
CA ALA A 143 10.74 -0.95 8.36
C ALA A 143 11.61 0.26 8.76
N GLU A 144 12.25 0.92 7.79
CA GLU A 144 13.03 2.13 8.03
C GLU A 144 12.18 3.27 8.62
N GLY A 145 10.99 3.51 8.04
CA GLY A 145 10.07 4.52 8.55
C GLY A 145 9.58 4.20 9.97
N MET A 146 9.27 2.93 10.25
CA MET A 146 8.85 2.48 11.59
C MET A 146 10.00 2.63 12.61
N ILE A 147 11.25 2.28 12.25
CA ILE A 147 12.43 2.48 13.08
C ILE A 147 12.61 3.95 13.44
N LYS A 148 12.53 4.84 12.44
CA LYS A 148 12.63 6.29 12.65
C LYS A 148 11.54 6.81 13.59
N ARG A 149 10.30 6.35 13.39
CA ARG A 149 9.16 6.83 14.16
C ARG A 149 9.17 6.31 15.59
N SER A 150 9.59 5.07 15.81
CA SER A 150 9.69 4.51 17.17
C SER A 150 10.63 5.34 18.07
N GLY A 151 11.66 5.95 17.50
CA GLY A 151 12.62 6.79 18.23
C GLY A 151 13.45 6.05 19.29
N LYS A 152 13.26 4.73 19.44
CA LYS A 152 14.05 3.93 20.39
C LYS A 152 15.46 3.72 19.84
N LYS A 153 16.47 3.86 20.69
CA LYS A 153 17.87 3.66 20.30
C LYS A 153 18.22 2.23 19.89
N GLU A 154 17.42 1.28 20.38
CA GLU A 154 17.52 -0.15 20.07
C GLU A 154 16.83 -0.51 18.75
N SER A 155 15.97 0.39 18.21
CA SER A 155 15.33 0.14 16.92
C SER A 155 16.35 0.24 15.79
N GLY A 156 16.37 -0.78 14.90
CA GLY A 156 17.37 -0.81 13.84
C GLY A 156 17.31 -2.06 12.96
N PHE A 157 18.24 -2.10 12.01
CA PHE A 157 18.46 -3.25 11.12
C PHE A 157 19.55 -4.16 11.70
N TYR A 158 19.22 -5.45 11.87
CA TYR A 158 20.09 -6.42 12.57
C TYR A 158 20.45 -7.64 11.74
N LEU A 159 20.14 -7.68 10.42
CA LEU A 159 20.37 -8.86 9.58
C LEU A 159 21.79 -9.44 9.71
N TYR A 160 22.79 -8.57 9.83
CA TYR A 160 24.22 -8.96 9.90
C TYR A 160 24.86 -8.67 11.25
N ASN A 161 24.11 -8.15 12.22
CA ASN A 161 24.64 -7.73 13.52
C ASN A 161 23.95 -8.47 14.68
N HIS A 162 24.10 -9.79 14.68
CA HIS A 162 23.52 -10.64 15.71
C HIS A 162 24.05 -10.33 17.11
N GLY A 163 25.34 -9.98 17.25
CA GLY A 163 25.93 -9.61 18.53
C GLY A 163 25.37 -8.31 19.13
N ALA A 164 24.85 -7.39 18.30
CA ALA A 164 24.11 -6.23 18.79
C ALA A 164 22.67 -6.61 19.15
N LEU A 165 22.04 -7.49 18.37
CA LEU A 165 20.68 -7.97 18.63
C LEU A 165 20.59 -8.72 19.97
N GLU A 166 21.60 -9.53 20.33
CA GLU A 166 21.64 -10.26 21.62
C GLU A 166 21.72 -9.34 22.86
N LYS A 167 22.04 -8.06 22.67
CA LYS A 167 22.18 -7.07 23.75
C LYS A 167 20.94 -6.18 23.91
N VAL A 168 19.93 -6.34 23.07
CA VAL A 168 18.65 -5.65 23.13
C VAL A 168 17.69 -6.41 24.03
#